data_61ff0eb42acb6302fac9719255014853
#
_entry.id   61ff0eb42acb6302fac9719255014853
#
_cell.length_a   1.000
_cell.length_b   1.000
_cell.length_c   1.000
_cell.angle_alpha   90.00
_cell.angle_beta   90.00
_cell.angle_gamma   90.00
#
_symmetry.space_group_name_H-M   'P 1'
#
loop_
_entity.id
_entity.type
_entity.pdbx_description
1 polymer ?
#
loop_
_entity_poly.entity_id
_entity_poly.type
_entity_poly.pdbx_seq_one_letter_code
_entity_poly.pdbx_strand_id
1 'polypeptide(L)'
;MRTALALQDVTQLNDPLVRYHACKAMARGFANSRTSDEQRVHDARVFCAAVIDKYWQTLSKRYKSRMKPKGSPYLEQEIEPDALQLAIDTGELIAQFPVEDAGYLIGSVYTVMLPSSLRSSLGAYYTPPPLVSRLLDLAEKAGFDFSKGTAIDPACGGGAFLAPVAMRMIKRMPKASAEWTLKRIGQRLRGIEIDPFAAWMSSVILEASILPLCVEAKRRLPNVVTVGDALNVSDMGTFGLVIGNPPYGRTTLSPEMRDTYSRSLYGHAN
;
A
#
# COMPACT_ATOMS: atom_id res chain seq x y z
N MET A 1 -19.99 23.40 -8.24
CA MET A 1 -21.43 23.04 -8.16
C MET A 1 -21.75 21.61 -8.67
N ARG A 2 -21.27 21.13 -9.82
CA ARG A 2 -21.49 19.73 -10.28
C ARG A 2 -20.87 18.65 -9.39
N THR A 3 -19.71 18.91 -8.77
CA THR A 3 -19.00 17.95 -7.93
C THR A 3 -19.69 17.75 -6.58
N ALA A 4 -20.20 18.82 -5.96
CA ALA A 4 -20.90 18.74 -4.68
C ALA A 4 -22.24 18.01 -4.76
N LEU A 5 -22.99 18.20 -5.87
CA LEU A 5 -24.21 17.43 -6.16
C LEU A 5 -23.91 15.93 -6.33
N ALA A 6 -22.83 15.59 -7.06
CA ALA A 6 -22.44 14.19 -7.27
C ALA A 6 -22.00 13.50 -5.96
N LEU A 7 -21.39 14.22 -5.02
CA LEU A 7 -21.02 13.71 -3.69
C LEU A 7 -22.25 13.34 -2.84
N GLN A 8 -23.31 14.16 -2.88
CA GLN A 8 -24.56 13.88 -2.16
C GLN A 8 -25.25 12.62 -2.69
N ASP A 9 -25.25 12.41 -4.02
CA ASP A 9 -25.82 11.20 -4.62
C ASP A 9 -25.06 9.93 -4.23
N VAL A 10 -23.72 10.00 -4.13
CA VAL A 10 -22.86 8.87 -3.73
C VAL A 10 -23.08 8.46 -2.27
N THR A 11 -23.34 9.41 -1.38
CA THR A 11 -23.60 9.10 0.05
C THR A 11 -24.92 8.38 0.28
N GLN A 12 -25.86 8.44 -0.66
CA GLN A 12 -27.15 7.75 -0.60
C GLN A 12 -27.09 6.28 -1.04
N LEU A 13 -25.98 5.85 -1.66
CA LEU A 13 -25.79 4.45 -2.04
C LEU A 13 -25.58 3.59 -0.79
N ASN A 14 -26.38 2.53 -0.61
CA ASN A 14 -26.31 1.67 0.58
C ASN A 14 -25.12 0.72 0.57
N ASP A 15 -24.59 0.32 -0.60
CA ASP A 15 -23.47 -0.62 -0.73
C ASP A 15 -22.12 0.12 -0.64
N PRO A 16 -21.28 -0.16 0.38
CA PRO A 16 -19.96 0.45 0.52
C PRO A 16 -19.05 0.25 -0.69
N LEU A 17 -19.13 -0.89 -1.38
CA LEU A 17 -18.31 -1.17 -2.55
C LEU A 17 -18.74 -0.31 -3.75
N VAL A 18 -20.02 -0.12 -3.96
CA VAL A 18 -20.55 0.77 -5.01
C VAL A 18 -20.12 2.22 -4.72
N ARG A 19 -20.24 2.66 -3.46
CA ARG A 19 -19.76 3.99 -3.03
C ARG A 19 -18.26 4.15 -3.28
N TYR A 20 -17.46 3.15 -2.95
CA TYR A 20 -16.01 3.19 -3.19
C TYR A 20 -15.70 3.34 -4.69
N HIS A 21 -16.37 2.59 -5.56
CA HIS A 21 -16.18 2.72 -7.00
C HIS A 21 -16.58 4.11 -7.53
N ALA A 22 -17.63 4.71 -6.99
CA ALA A 22 -18.03 6.07 -7.32
C ALA A 22 -16.98 7.09 -6.87
N CYS A 23 -16.50 7.03 -5.61
CA CYS A 23 -15.43 7.89 -5.12
C CYS A 23 -14.15 7.77 -5.96
N LYS A 24 -13.76 6.54 -6.32
CA LYS A 24 -12.61 6.29 -7.19
C LYS A 24 -12.78 6.89 -8.59
N ALA A 25 -13.98 6.80 -9.17
CA ALA A 25 -14.27 7.41 -10.47
C ALA A 25 -14.22 8.95 -10.40
N MET A 26 -14.74 9.54 -9.33
CA MET A 26 -14.66 11.00 -9.10
C MET A 26 -13.22 11.46 -8.90
N ALA A 27 -12.39 10.75 -8.14
CA ALA A 27 -10.97 11.03 -7.98
C ALA A 27 -10.21 10.99 -9.32
N ARG A 28 -10.54 10.01 -10.18
CA ARG A 28 -10.02 9.96 -11.55
C ARG A 28 -10.46 11.18 -12.38
N GLY A 29 -11.72 11.58 -12.26
CA GLY A 29 -12.27 12.76 -12.94
C GLY A 29 -11.53 14.03 -12.52
N PHE A 30 -11.31 14.22 -11.23
CA PHE A 30 -10.52 15.30 -10.67
C PHE A 30 -9.09 15.31 -11.22
N ALA A 31 -8.39 14.18 -11.20
CA ALA A 31 -7.03 14.09 -11.73
C ALA A 31 -6.96 14.38 -13.24
N ASN A 32 -7.96 13.94 -14.01
CA ASN A 32 -8.02 14.17 -15.45
C ASN A 32 -8.32 15.65 -15.84
N SER A 33 -8.79 16.47 -14.90
CA SER A 33 -9.01 17.90 -15.14
C SER A 33 -7.70 18.73 -15.06
N ARG A 34 -6.59 18.12 -14.68
CA ARG A 34 -5.29 18.79 -14.58
C ARG A 34 -4.65 19.00 -15.95
N THR A 35 -3.95 20.14 -16.09
CA THR A 35 -3.38 20.57 -17.36
C THR A 35 -2.00 19.97 -17.65
N SER A 36 -1.28 19.53 -16.60
CA SER A 36 0.03 18.86 -16.75
C SER A 36 0.11 17.56 -15.97
N ASP A 37 1.00 16.67 -16.39
CA ASP A 37 1.27 15.40 -15.72
C ASP A 37 1.91 15.63 -14.35
N GLU A 38 2.77 16.64 -14.19
CA GLU A 38 3.40 17.01 -12.91
C GLU A 38 2.35 17.42 -11.88
N GLN A 39 1.44 18.32 -12.27
CA GLN A 39 0.35 18.74 -11.37
C GLN A 39 -0.55 17.57 -11.05
N ARG A 40 -0.84 16.71 -12.01
CA ARG A 40 -1.65 15.51 -11.80
C ARG A 40 -1.02 14.56 -10.79
N VAL A 41 0.30 14.31 -10.87
CA VAL A 41 1.04 13.49 -9.93
C VAL A 41 1.05 14.12 -8.54
N HIS A 42 1.32 15.43 -8.48
CA HIS A 42 1.32 16.18 -7.23
C HIS A 42 -0.03 16.08 -6.51
N ASP A 43 -1.11 16.40 -7.22
CA ASP A 43 -2.47 16.39 -6.65
C ASP A 43 -2.93 14.98 -6.29
N ALA A 44 -2.51 13.95 -7.03
CA ALA A 44 -2.76 12.56 -6.67
C ALA A 44 -2.12 12.19 -5.32
N ARG A 45 -0.90 12.68 -5.06
CA ARG A 45 -0.20 12.46 -3.79
C ARG A 45 -0.86 13.20 -2.63
N VAL A 46 -1.21 14.49 -2.83
CA VAL A 46 -1.93 15.29 -1.82
C VAL A 46 -3.29 14.67 -1.51
N PHE A 47 -4.06 14.31 -2.52
CA PHE A 47 -5.35 13.65 -2.36
C PHE A 47 -5.23 12.34 -1.59
N CYS A 48 -4.33 11.44 -1.99
CA CYS A 48 -4.16 10.16 -1.32
C CYS A 48 -3.56 10.29 0.08
N ALA A 49 -2.75 11.33 0.35
CA ALA A 49 -2.31 11.64 1.70
C ALA A 49 -3.50 12.02 2.62
N ALA A 50 -4.43 12.83 2.11
CA ALA A 50 -5.66 13.18 2.84
C ALA A 50 -6.58 11.94 3.07
N VAL A 51 -6.70 11.06 2.07
CA VAL A 51 -7.40 9.76 2.21
C VAL A 51 -6.79 8.93 3.34
N ILE A 52 -5.45 8.80 3.36
CA ILE A 52 -4.73 8.03 4.37
C ILE A 52 -4.85 8.66 5.77
N ASP A 53 -4.76 9.97 5.88
CA ASP A 53 -4.91 10.66 7.16
C ASP A 53 -6.31 10.44 7.75
N LYS A 54 -7.36 10.58 6.93
CA LYS A 54 -8.73 10.32 7.39
C LYS A 54 -8.97 8.85 7.72
N TYR A 55 -8.45 7.93 6.92
CA TYR A 55 -8.48 6.49 7.20
C TYR A 55 -7.84 6.19 8.56
N TRP A 56 -6.62 6.72 8.80
CA TRP A 56 -5.91 6.58 10.06
C TRP A 56 -6.69 7.16 11.24
N GLN A 57 -7.22 8.37 11.11
CA GLN A 57 -8.04 9.02 12.16
C GLN A 57 -9.27 8.17 12.51
N THR A 58 -9.93 7.57 11.51
CA THR A 58 -11.09 6.71 11.72
C THR A 58 -10.73 5.44 12.48
N LEU A 59 -9.62 4.79 12.12
CA LEU A 59 -9.10 3.64 12.85
C LEU A 59 -8.63 4.01 14.26
N SER A 60 -7.97 5.18 14.41
CA SER A 60 -7.52 5.67 15.72
C SER A 60 -8.69 5.88 16.69
N LYS A 61 -9.82 6.39 16.20
CA LYS A 61 -11.04 6.48 17.01
C LYS A 61 -11.55 5.09 17.41
N ARG A 62 -11.60 4.14 16.45
CA ARG A 62 -12.05 2.75 16.67
C ARG A 62 -11.22 2.04 17.72
N TYR A 63 -9.90 2.19 17.66
CA TYR A 63 -8.95 1.50 18.56
C TYR A 63 -8.48 2.36 19.73
N LYS A 64 -9.10 3.54 19.96
CA LYS A 64 -8.74 4.49 21.03
C LYS A 64 -7.25 4.85 21.03
N SER A 65 -6.65 4.97 19.84
CA SER A 65 -5.25 5.31 19.64
C SER A 65 -5.05 6.83 19.69
N ARG A 66 -3.92 7.26 20.28
CA ARG A 66 -3.41 8.63 20.17
C ARG A 66 -2.23 8.75 19.20
N MET A 67 -1.87 7.64 18.55
CA MET A 67 -0.76 7.63 17.59
C MET A 67 -1.20 8.36 16.31
N LYS A 68 -0.31 9.21 15.79
CA LYS A 68 -0.48 9.87 14.48
C LYS A 68 0.13 9.00 13.38
N PRO A 69 -0.30 9.10 12.12
CA PRO A 69 0.40 8.43 11.03
C PRO A 69 1.85 8.91 10.91
N LYS A 70 2.70 8.17 10.23
CA LYS A 70 4.05 8.67 9.86
C LYS A 70 3.89 9.91 9.00
N GLY A 71 4.71 10.94 9.24
CA GLY A 71 4.63 12.20 8.50
C GLY A 71 4.91 12.03 7.00
N SER A 72 4.34 12.93 6.22
CA SER A 72 4.58 13.08 4.78
C SER A 72 4.46 14.56 4.43
N PRO A 73 5.30 15.10 3.55
CA PRO A 73 5.20 16.49 3.11
C PRO A 73 3.87 16.80 2.40
N TYR A 74 3.18 15.77 1.90
CA TYR A 74 1.88 15.93 1.24
C TYR A 74 0.70 16.07 2.22
N LEU A 75 0.87 15.78 3.50
CA LEU A 75 -0.17 15.96 4.53
C LEU A 75 -0.39 17.44 4.90
N GLU A 76 0.58 18.29 4.63
CA GLU A 76 0.55 19.73 4.95
C GLU A 76 0.21 20.60 3.73
N GLN A 77 -0.07 19.96 2.59
CA GLN A 77 -0.37 20.66 1.34
C GLN A 77 -1.87 20.82 1.11
N GLU A 78 -2.25 21.94 0.52
CA GLU A 78 -3.63 22.26 0.21
C GLU A 78 -4.05 21.66 -1.13
N ILE A 79 -5.31 21.29 -1.21
CA ILE A 79 -6.00 20.85 -2.42
C ILE A 79 -7.39 21.51 -2.43
N GLU A 80 -8.02 21.61 -3.59
CA GLU A 80 -9.33 22.23 -3.70
C GLU A 80 -10.35 21.64 -2.69
N PRO A 81 -11.22 22.46 -2.07
CA PRO A 81 -12.13 22.03 -1.01
C PRO A 81 -13.00 20.81 -1.38
N ASP A 82 -13.54 20.77 -2.60
CA ASP A 82 -14.35 19.64 -3.08
C ASP A 82 -13.52 18.34 -3.21
N ALA A 83 -12.26 18.45 -3.64
CA ALA A 83 -11.36 17.32 -3.72
C ALA A 83 -10.93 16.84 -2.32
N LEU A 84 -10.70 17.77 -1.40
CA LEU A 84 -10.41 17.44 -0.01
C LEU A 84 -11.59 16.71 0.65
N GLN A 85 -12.82 17.18 0.43
CA GLN A 85 -14.00 16.52 0.98
C GLN A 85 -14.16 15.11 0.40
N LEU A 86 -13.95 14.93 -0.93
CA LEU A 86 -13.95 13.62 -1.55
C LEU A 86 -12.88 12.68 -0.97
N ALA A 87 -11.68 13.21 -0.70
CA ALA A 87 -10.60 12.43 -0.07
C ALA A 87 -10.97 12.00 1.35
N ILE A 88 -11.57 12.89 2.14
CA ILE A 88 -12.07 12.62 3.49
C ILE A 88 -13.13 11.52 3.45
N ASP A 89 -14.15 11.66 2.60
CA ASP A 89 -15.23 10.67 2.46
C ASP A 89 -14.69 9.31 2.01
N THR A 90 -13.72 9.31 1.10
CA THR A 90 -13.06 8.10 0.62
C THR A 90 -12.28 7.39 1.74
N GLY A 91 -11.53 8.14 2.56
CA GLY A 91 -10.78 7.58 3.68
C GLY A 91 -11.67 6.98 4.77
N GLU A 92 -12.78 7.67 5.08
CA GLU A 92 -13.77 7.20 6.04
C GLU A 92 -14.50 5.95 5.55
N LEU A 93 -14.81 5.90 4.26
CA LEU A 93 -15.43 4.76 3.61
C LEU A 93 -14.50 3.54 3.59
N ILE A 94 -13.22 3.72 3.23
CA ILE A 94 -12.23 2.62 3.22
C ILE A 94 -12.06 2.01 4.61
N ALA A 95 -12.19 2.79 5.68
CA ALA A 95 -12.14 2.28 7.04
C ALA A 95 -13.31 1.35 7.43
N GLN A 96 -14.32 1.18 6.59
CA GLN A 96 -15.41 0.23 6.76
C GLN A 96 -15.07 -1.16 6.21
N PHE A 97 -14.07 -1.26 5.34
CA PHE A 97 -13.58 -2.53 4.78
C PHE A 97 -12.57 -3.21 5.72
N PRO A 98 -12.25 -4.50 5.48
CA PRO A 98 -11.16 -5.17 6.19
C PRO A 98 -9.85 -4.37 6.10
N VAL A 99 -9.13 -4.26 7.21
CA VAL A 99 -7.91 -3.44 7.27
C VAL A 99 -6.79 -3.94 6.35
N GLU A 100 -6.78 -5.24 6.06
CA GLU A 100 -5.87 -5.87 5.12
C GLU A 100 -6.11 -5.47 3.66
N ASP A 101 -7.30 -4.97 3.32
CA ASP A 101 -7.67 -4.56 1.96
C ASP A 101 -7.28 -3.10 1.66
N ALA A 102 -6.92 -2.33 2.69
CA ALA A 102 -6.66 -0.90 2.55
C ALA A 102 -5.53 -0.58 1.55
N GLY A 103 -4.49 -1.42 1.49
CA GLY A 103 -3.41 -1.27 0.52
C GLY A 103 -3.89 -1.33 -0.92
N TYR A 104 -4.80 -2.25 -1.23
CA TYR A 104 -5.45 -2.34 -2.53
C TYR A 104 -6.39 -1.16 -2.79
N LEU A 105 -7.25 -0.84 -1.83
CA LEU A 105 -8.27 0.19 -2.02
C LEU A 105 -7.64 1.57 -2.21
N ILE A 106 -6.76 2.00 -1.31
CA ILE A 106 -6.09 3.31 -1.41
C ILE A 106 -5.13 3.34 -2.61
N GLY A 107 -4.36 2.27 -2.81
CA GLY A 107 -3.47 2.15 -3.96
C GLY A 107 -4.20 2.23 -5.29
N SER A 108 -5.39 1.62 -5.40
CA SER A 108 -6.21 1.72 -6.62
C SER A 108 -6.71 3.14 -6.88
N VAL A 109 -7.00 3.93 -5.85
CA VAL A 109 -7.32 5.36 -6.00
C VAL A 109 -6.10 6.11 -6.52
N TYR A 110 -4.94 5.92 -5.90
CA TYR A 110 -3.68 6.52 -6.37
C TYR A 110 -3.41 6.21 -7.84
N THR A 111 -3.48 4.93 -8.22
CA THR A 111 -3.23 4.48 -9.60
C THR A 111 -4.14 5.16 -10.63
N VAL A 112 -5.45 5.30 -10.38
CA VAL A 112 -6.34 5.91 -11.37
C VAL A 112 -6.16 7.42 -11.51
N MET A 113 -5.53 8.05 -10.54
CA MET A 113 -5.19 9.48 -10.56
C MET A 113 -3.87 9.75 -11.31
N LEU A 114 -2.94 8.80 -11.36
CA LEU A 114 -1.67 8.97 -12.06
C LEU A 114 -1.83 9.06 -13.59
N PRO A 115 -0.94 9.78 -14.29
CA PRO A 115 -0.82 9.72 -15.76
C PRO A 115 -0.55 8.30 -16.25
N SER A 116 -1.04 7.97 -17.45
CA SER A 116 -0.86 6.62 -18.03
C SER A 116 0.60 6.26 -18.27
N SER A 117 1.42 7.23 -18.68
CA SER A 117 2.86 7.09 -18.84
C SER A 117 3.54 6.64 -17.55
N LEU A 118 3.26 7.33 -16.45
CA LEU A 118 3.84 7.02 -15.14
C LEU A 118 3.31 5.70 -14.57
N ARG A 119 2.03 5.40 -14.74
CA ARG A 119 1.48 4.09 -14.34
C ARG A 119 2.18 2.93 -15.01
N SER A 120 2.44 3.07 -16.31
CA SER A 120 3.13 2.03 -17.08
C SER A 120 4.59 1.90 -16.68
N SER A 121 5.30 3.02 -16.45
CA SER A 121 6.72 3.00 -16.07
C SER A 121 6.93 2.46 -14.64
N LEU A 122 6.05 2.79 -13.71
CA LEU A 122 6.11 2.29 -12.33
C LEU A 122 5.46 0.90 -12.16
N GLY A 123 4.78 0.38 -13.18
CA GLY A 123 3.99 -0.84 -13.06
C GLY A 123 2.93 -0.75 -11.95
N ALA A 124 2.38 0.43 -11.71
CA ALA A 124 1.49 0.74 -10.60
C ALA A 124 0.11 0.08 -10.77
N TYR A 125 0.06 -1.25 -10.67
CA TYR A 125 -1.15 -2.08 -10.71
C TYR A 125 -1.27 -2.86 -9.41
N TYR A 126 -2.33 -2.59 -8.65
CA TYR A 126 -2.53 -3.21 -7.35
C TYR A 126 -3.31 -4.51 -7.47
N THR A 127 -2.87 -5.52 -6.72
CA THR A 127 -3.45 -6.86 -6.75
C THR A 127 -4.71 -6.92 -5.91
N PRO A 128 -5.87 -7.37 -6.46
CA PRO A 128 -7.10 -7.49 -5.70
C PRO A 128 -7.00 -8.45 -4.50
N PRO A 129 -7.67 -8.16 -3.37
CA PRO A 129 -7.58 -8.95 -2.14
C PRO A 129 -7.86 -10.45 -2.30
N PRO A 130 -8.85 -10.89 -3.11
CA PRO A 130 -9.06 -12.33 -3.32
C PRO A 130 -7.86 -13.03 -3.95
N LEU A 131 -7.15 -12.35 -4.86
CA LEU A 131 -5.93 -12.89 -5.49
C LEU A 131 -4.77 -12.94 -4.49
N VAL A 132 -4.60 -11.88 -3.69
CA VAL A 132 -3.59 -11.86 -2.61
C VAL A 132 -3.84 -13.01 -1.64
N SER A 133 -5.07 -13.19 -1.15
CA SER A 133 -5.43 -14.28 -0.25
C SER A 133 -5.11 -15.64 -0.88
N ARG A 134 -5.47 -15.84 -2.15
CA ARG A 134 -5.18 -17.08 -2.88
C ARG A 134 -3.68 -17.36 -2.98
N LEU A 135 -2.86 -16.36 -3.28
CA LEU A 135 -1.40 -16.51 -3.35
C LEU A 135 -0.79 -16.87 -2.00
N LEU A 136 -1.28 -16.25 -0.91
CA LEU A 136 -0.84 -16.61 0.45
C LEU A 136 -1.23 -18.04 0.83
N ASP A 137 -2.42 -18.51 0.43
CA ASP A 137 -2.85 -19.89 0.64
C ASP A 137 -1.98 -20.87 -0.16
N LEU A 138 -1.57 -20.51 -1.37
CA LEU A 138 -0.66 -21.31 -2.18
C LEU A 138 0.74 -21.37 -1.56
N ALA A 139 1.25 -20.25 -1.04
CA ALA A 139 2.53 -20.22 -0.34
C ALA A 139 2.53 -21.16 0.89
N GLU A 140 1.45 -21.13 1.69
CA GLU A 140 1.28 -22.01 2.85
C GLU A 140 1.19 -23.49 2.43
N LYS A 141 0.44 -23.81 1.38
CA LYS A 141 0.36 -25.15 0.82
C LYS A 141 1.68 -25.65 0.25
N ALA A 142 2.51 -24.75 -0.27
CA ALA A 142 3.87 -25.06 -0.74
C ALA A 142 4.88 -25.22 0.41
N GLY A 143 4.46 -25.12 1.68
CA GLY A 143 5.28 -25.35 2.86
C GLY A 143 5.84 -24.09 3.52
N PHE A 144 5.46 -22.87 3.09
CA PHE A 144 5.90 -21.68 3.78
C PHE A 144 5.21 -21.53 5.14
N ASP A 145 6.02 -21.50 6.19
CA ASP A 145 5.54 -21.36 7.57
C ASP A 145 5.49 -19.89 8.01
N PHE A 146 4.30 -19.30 7.97
CA PHE A 146 4.08 -17.91 8.42
C PHE A 146 4.39 -17.68 9.91
N SER A 147 4.47 -18.74 10.74
CA SER A 147 4.81 -18.57 12.16
C SER A 147 6.27 -18.17 12.39
N LYS A 148 7.19 -18.53 11.48
CA LYS A 148 8.63 -18.34 11.65
C LYS A 148 9.39 -17.87 10.40
N GLY A 149 8.83 -18.04 9.19
CA GLY A 149 9.48 -17.68 7.91
C GLY A 149 9.65 -16.17 7.73
N THR A 150 10.58 -15.78 6.86
CA THR A 150 10.83 -14.39 6.43
C THR A 150 10.18 -14.16 5.07
N ALA A 151 9.59 -12.99 4.86
CA ALA A 151 8.91 -12.63 3.62
C ALA A 151 9.34 -11.25 3.10
N ILE A 152 9.41 -11.11 1.78
CA ILE A 152 9.68 -9.84 1.11
C ILE A 152 8.70 -9.63 -0.04
N ASP A 153 8.26 -8.37 -0.19
CA ASP A 153 7.66 -7.84 -1.41
C ASP A 153 8.64 -6.84 -2.04
N PRO A 154 9.33 -7.20 -3.12
CA PRO A 154 10.37 -6.36 -3.71
C PRO A 154 9.83 -5.21 -4.57
N ALA A 155 8.50 -5.11 -4.75
CA ALA A 155 7.81 -4.03 -5.47
C ALA A 155 6.47 -3.74 -4.78
N CYS A 156 6.54 -3.35 -3.50
CA CYS A 156 5.38 -3.41 -2.62
C CYS A 156 4.27 -2.36 -2.91
N GLY A 157 4.54 -1.36 -3.74
CA GLY A 157 3.58 -0.34 -4.10
C GLY A 157 2.92 0.29 -2.86
N GLY A 158 1.60 0.33 -2.84
CA GLY A 158 0.81 0.79 -1.69
C GLY A 158 0.60 -0.26 -0.59
N GLY A 159 1.35 -1.38 -0.59
CA GLY A 159 1.29 -2.37 0.48
C GLY A 159 0.18 -3.42 0.36
N ALA A 160 -0.30 -3.69 -0.86
CA ALA A 160 -1.37 -4.66 -1.10
C ALA A 160 -1.05 -6.08 -0.56
N PHE A 161 0.22 -6.47 -0.50
CA PHE A 161 0.66 -7.75 0.07
C PHE A 161 1.17 -7.62 1.51
N LEU A 162 1.79 -6.49 1.90
CA LEU A 162 2.46 -6.40 3.20
C LEU A 162 1.50 -6.53 4.39
N ALA A 163 0.34 -5.86 4.34
CA ALA A 163 -0.66 -5.95 5.40
C ALA A 163 -1.26 -7.37 5.51
N PRO A 164 -1.73 -8.03 4.43
CA PRO A 164 -2.18 -9.43 4.49
C PRO A 164 -1.11 -10.42 4.97
N VAL A 165 0.16 -10.27 4.56
CA VAL A 165 1.27 -11.10 5.04
C VAL A 165 1.48 -10.91 6.54
N ALA A 166 1.54 -9.66 7.03
CA ALA A 166 1.68 -9.36 8.46
C ALA A 166 0.53 -9.95 9.28
N MET A 167 -0.72 -9.79 8.83
CA MET A 167 -1.89 -10.34 9.49
C MET A 167 -1.85 -11.88 9.54
N ARG A 168 -1.40 -12.54 8.46
CA ARG A 168 -1.23 -13.99 8.44
C ARG A 168 -0.10 -14.46 9.37
N MET A 169 1.04 -13.74 9.40
CA MET A 169 2.10 -13.99 10.38
C MET A 169 1.60 -13.89 11.81
N ILE A 170 0.85 -12.82 12.16
CA ILE A 170 0.27 -12.64 13.49
C ILE A 170 -0.65 -13.81 13.85
N LYS A 171 -1.53 -14.21 12.94
CA LYS A 171 -2.49 -15.30 13.14
C LYS A 171 -1.81 -16.66 13.39
N ARG A 172 -0.61 -16.87 12.80
CA ARG A 172 0.15 -18.14 12.89
C ARG A 172 1.20 -18.14 13.99
N MET A 173 1.63 -16.98 14.47
CA MET A 173 2.58 -16.90 15.59
C MET A 173 1.93 -17.38 16.90
N PRO A 174 2.71 -17.97 17.83
CA PRO A 174 2.22 -18.31 19.16
C PRO A 174 1.78 -17.01 19.89
N LYS A 175 0.85 -17.16 20.83
CA LYS A 175 0.42 -16.05 21.68
C LYS A 175 1.63 -15.51 22.45
N ALA A 176 1.90 -14.23 22.28
CA ALA A 176 3.02 -13.52 22.89
C ALA A 176 2.60 -12.07 23.19
N SER A 177 3.46 -11.30 23.84
CA SER A 177 3.20 -9.88 24.05
C SER A 177 3.14 -9.12 22.71
N ALA A 178 2.37 -8.04 22.67
CA ALA A 178 2.27 -7.18 21.50
C ALA A 178 3.66 -6.63 21.07
N GLU A 179 4.50 -6.29 22.05
CA GLU A 179 5.88 -5.82 21.78
C GLU A 179 6.72 -6.89 21.07
N TRP A 180 6.69 -8.13 21.56
CA TRP A 180 7.39 -9.23 20.90
C TRP A 180 6.87 -9.47 19.50
N THR A 181 5.56 -9.45 19.31
CA THR A 181 4.91 -9.63 18.00
C THR A 181 5.34 -8.56 17.01
N LEU A 182 5.31 -7.27 17.41
CA LEU A 182 5.78 -6.16 16.56
C LEU A 182 7.26 -6.32 16.18
N LYS A 183 8.12 -6.68 17.15
CA LYS A 183 9.55 -6.93 16.89
C LYS A 183 9.73 -8.06 15.88
N ARG A 184 8.98 -9.15 16.01
CA ARG A 184 9.06 -10.31 15.08
C ARG A 184 8.61 -9.94 13.67
N ILE A 185 7.53 -9.16 13.52
CA ILE A 185 7.11 -8.67 12.20
C ILE A 185 8.21 -7.80 11.59
N GLY A 186 8.71 -6.82 12.35
CA GLY A 186 9.77 -5.93 11.88
C GLY A 186 11.09 -6.63 11.54
N GLN A 187 11.35 -7.83 12.07
CA GLN A 187 12.53 -8.65 11.72
C GLN A 187 12.32 -9.51 10.47
N ARG A 188 11.08 -9.88 10.16
CA ARG A 188 10.76 -10.97 9.24
C ARG A 188 10.04 -10.52 7.97
N LEU A 189 9.49 -9.31 7.96
CA LEU A 189 8.79 -8.74 6.81
C LEU A 189 9.61 -7.59 6.23
N ARG A 190 9.72 -7.54 4.91
CA ARG A 190 10.34 -6.44 4.16
C ARG A 190 9.49 -6.05 2.97
N GLY A 191 9.54 -4.76 2.62
CA GLY A 191 9.03 -4.21 1.39
C GLY A 191 10.05 -3.28 0.76
N ILE A 192 10.13 -3.27 -0.56
CA ILE A 192 10.93 -2.30 -1.31
C ILE A 192 10.00 -1.62 -2.30
N GLU A 193 10.14 -0.31 -2.45
CA GLU A 193 9.34 0.47 -3.38
C GLU A 193 10.16 1.64 -3.92
N ILE A 194 10.13 1.81 -5.23
CA ILE A 194 10.90 2.85 -5.92
C ILE A 194 10.25 4.25 -5.80
N ASP A 195 8.92 4.32 -5.77
CA ASP A 195 8.19 5.59 -5.54
C ASP A 195 8.16 5.92 -4.04
N PRO A 196 8.83 7.01 -3.59
CA PRO A 196 8.85 7.38 -2.17
C PRO A 196 7.46 7.60 -1.57
N PHE A 197 6.49 8.07 -2.36
CA PHE A 197 5.12 8.26 -1.89
C PHE A 197 4.41 6.92 -1.67
N ALA A 198 4.52 5.98 -2.61
CA ALA A 198 3.95 4.65 -2.46
C ALA A 198 4.60 3.88 -1.30
N ALA A 199 5.92 4.02 -1.10
CA ALA A 199 6.63 3.45 0.05
C ALA A 199 6.12 4.02 1.39
N TRP A 200 5.90 5.34 1.48
CA TRP A 200 5.28 5.96 2.65
C TRP A 200 3.87 5.43 2.88
N MET A 201 3.04 5.41 1.85
CA MET A 201 1.68 4.87 1.87
C MET A 201 1.67 3.43 2.38
N SER A 202 2.52 2.57 1.83
CA SER A 202 2.68 1.18 2.25
C SER A 202 3.04 1.05 3.74
N SER A 203 3.99 1.87 4.22
CA SER A 203 4.41 1.89 5.62
C SER A 203 3.28 2.29 6.58
N VAL A 204 2.48 3.31 6.19
CA VAL A 204 1.37 3.80 7.03
C VAL A 204 0.22 2.81 7.03
N ILE A 205 -0.14 2.23 5.89
CA ILE A 205 -1.22 1.27 5.78
C ILE A 205 -0.88 -0.02 6.52
N LEU A 206 0.35 -0.52 6.39
CA LEU A 206 0.81 -1.67 7.16
C LEU A 206 0.70 -1.42 8.67
N GLU A 207 1.17 -0.27 9.17
CA GLU A 207 1.07 0.06 10.60
C GLU A 207 -0.40 0.22 11.03
N ALA A 208 -1.26 0.82 10.19
CA ALA A 208 -2.69 0.95 10.44
C ALA A 208 -3.39 -0.42 10.58
N SER A 209 -3.00 -1.41 9.77
CA SER A 209 -3.58 -2.76 9.80
C SER A 209 -3.30 -3.51 11.12
N ILE A 210 -2.22 -3.13 11.81
CA ILE A 210 -1.82 -3.72 13.10
C ILE A 210 -1.87 -2.70 14.25
N LEU A 211 -2.60 -1.60 14.06
CA LEU A 211 -2.71 -0.52 15.05
C LEU A 211 -3.09 -1.01 16.46
N PRO A 212 -4.01 -1.98 16.65
CA PRO A 212 -4.27 -2.52 17.98
C PRO A 212 -3.04 -3.04 18.72
N LEU A 213 -2.13 -3.74 18.02
CA LEU A 213 -0.86 -4.21 18.60
C LEU A 213 0.07 -3.05 18.94
N CYS A 214 0.14 -2.03 18.10
CA CYS A 214 0.93 -0.82 18.35
C CYS A 214 0.42 -0.08 19.60
N VAL A 215 -0.89 0.02 19.78
CA VAL A 215 -1.53 0.64 20.96
C VAL A 215 -1.23 -0.16 22.23
N GLU A 216 -1.40 -1.47 22.20
CA GLU A 216 -1.12 -2.36 23.33
C GLU A 216 0.36 -2.31 23.73
N ALA A 217 1.26 -2.38 22.75
CA ALA A 217 2.70 -2.31 22.97
C ALA A 217 3.21 -0.91 23.33
N LYS A 218 2.39 0.13 23.16
CA LYS A 218 2.79 1.55 23.23
C LYS A 218 4.02 1.87 22.34
N ARG A 219 4.13 1.21 21.21
CA ARG A 219 5.26 1.29 20.27
C ARG A 219 4.78 1.24 18.83
N ARG A 220 5.55 1.83 17.94
CA ARG A 220 5.37 1.71 16.50
C ARG A 220 5.93 0.40 15.96
N LEU A 221 5.42 -0.01 14.80
CA LEU A 221 6.08 -1.03 14.00
C LEU A 221 7.47 -0.54 13.59
N PRO A 222 8.53 -1.36 13.74
CA PRO A 222 9.84 -1.07 13.14
C PRO A 222 9.72 -0.81 11.64
N ASN A 223 10.66 -0.05 11.07
CA ASN A 223 10.61 0.23 9.64
C ASN A 223 10.81 -1.05 8.81
N VAL A 224 9.84 -1.37 7.97
CA VAL A 224 9.78 -2.60 7.14
C VAL A 224 9.91 -2.27 5.67
N VAL A 225 9.59 -1.03 5.28
CA VAL A 225 9.60 -0.59 3.88
C VAL A 225 10.80 0.29 3.62
N THR A 226 11.56 -0.04 2.58
CA THR A 226 12.72 0.72 2.10
C THR A 226 12.38 1.36 0.77
N VAL A 227 12.73 2.65 0.61
CA VAL A 227 12.65 3.33 -0.69
C VAL A 227 13.89 2.94 -1.50
N GLY A 228 13.67 2.42 -2.70
CA GLY A 228 14.76 2.05 -3.60
C GLY A 228 14.31 1.15 -4.75
N ASP A 229 15.22 0.96 -5.69
CA ASP A 229 15.07 -0.03 -6.75
C ASP A 229 15.55 -1.40 -6.23
N ALA A 230 14.66 -2.38 -6.17
CA ALA A 230 14.97 -3.72 -5.69
C ALA A 230 16.08 -4.43 -6.48
N LEU A 231 16.31 -4.04 -7.74
CA LEU A 231 17.40 -4.56 -8.56
C LEU A 231 18.77 -4.02 -8.15
N ASN A 232 18.81 -2.89 -7.45
CA ASN A 232 20.04 -2.21 -7.03
C ASN A 232 20.33 -2.34 -5.53
N VAL A 233 19.42 -2.96 -4.75
CA VAL A 233 19.65 -3.15 -3.32
C VAL A 233 20.60 -4.33 -3.12
N SER A 234 21.84 -4.03 -2.71
CA SER A 234 22.80 -5.03 -2.26
C SER A 234 22.47 -5.49 -0.84
N ASP A 235 22.65 -6.78 -0.58
CA ASP A 235 22.53 -7.37 0.76
C ASP A 235 21.13 -7.33 1.40
N MET A 236 20.14 -7.81 0.64
CA MET A 236 18.80 -8.00 1.19
C MET A 236 18.68 -9.24 2.10
N GLY A 237 19.70 -10.08 2.16
CA GLY A 237 19.63 -11.39 2.81
C GLY A 237 18.80 -12.41 2.03
N THR A 238 18.43 -13.50 2.69
CA THR A 238 17.60 -14.57 2.12
C THR A 238 16.21 -14.57 2.73
N PHE A 239 15.20 -14.79 1.90
CA PHE A 239 13.79 -14.85 2.32
C PHE A 239 13.20 -16.21 1.98
N GLY A 240 12.39 -16.74 2.89
CA GLY A 240 11.64 -17.97 2.65
C GLY A 240 10.45 -17.76 1.71
N LEU A 241 9.97 -16.51 1.58
CA LEU A 241 8.89 -16.13 0.68
C LEU A 241 9.22 -14.82 -0.01
N VAL A 242 9.25 -14.83 -1.34
CA VAL A 242 9.21 -13.64 -2.19
C VAL A 242 7.82 -13.58 -2.79
N ILE A 243 7.06 -12.53 -2.50
CA ILE A 243 5.67 -12.39 -2.94
C ILE A 243 5.39 -10.94 -3.30
N GLY A 244 4.78 -10.71 -4.44
CA GLY A 244 4.46 -9.37 -4.93
C GLY A 244 3.89 -9.43 -6.34
N ASN A 245 3.58 -8.26 -6.87
CA ASN A 245 3.16 -8.06 -8.24
C ASN A 245 4.10 -7.04 -8.91
N PRO A 246 5.29 -7.47 -9.37
CA PRO A 246 6.28 -6.57 -9.94
C PRO A 246 5.81 -5.98 -11.27
N PRO A 247 6.39 -4.83 -11.71
CA PRO A 247 6.10 -4.23 -13.00
C PRO A 247 6.30 -5.20 -14.17
N TYR A 248 5.35 -5.21 -15.11
CA TYR A 248 5.41 -6.05 -16.32
C TYR A 248 6.12 -5.40 -17.51
N GLY A 249 6.74 -4.22 -17.30
CA GLY A 249 7.45 -3.49 -18.35
C GLY A 249 8.72 -4.19 -18.82
N ARG A 250 9.10 -4.01 -20.09
CA ARG A 250 10.46 -4.36 -20.54
C ARG A 250 11.45 -3.37 -19.92
N THR A 251 12.21 -3.83 -18.93
CA THR A 251 13.32 -3.06 -18.37
C THR A 251 14.58 -3.35 -19.19
N THR A 252 15.17 -2.32 -19.79
CA THR A 252 16.49 -2.47 -20.42
C THR A 252 17.52 -2.52 -19.30
N LEU A 253 17.95 -3.74 -18.95
CA LEU A 253 19.03 -3.94 -17.98
C LEU A 253 20.36 -3.44 -18.58
N SER A 254 21.21 -2.83 -17.76
CA SER A 254 22.59 -2.54 -18.16
C SER A 254 23.34 -3.87 -18.45
N PRO A 255 24.43 -3.85 -19.26
CA PRO A 255 25.23 -5.05 -19.51
C PRO A 255 25.68 -5.73 -18.20
N GLU A 256 26.08 -4.96 -17.19
CA GLU A 256 26.52 -5.47 -15.89
C GLU A 256 25.38 -6.14 -15.13
N MET A 257 24.18 -5.54 -15.13
CA MET A 257 23.00 -6.13 -14.52
C MET A 257 22.58 -7.42 -15.22
N ARG A 258 22.62 -7.46 -16.56
CA ARG A 258 22.35 -8.69 -17.32
C ARG A 258 23.32 -9.81 -16.94
N ASP A 259 24.60 -9.50 -16.85
CA ASP A 259 25.63 -10.47 -16.46
C ASP A 259 25.39 -10.99 -15.03
N THR A 260 25.09 -10.10 -14.11
CA THR A 260 24.78 -10.45 -12.71
C THR A 260 23.56 -11.36 -12.61
N TYR A 261 22.46 -11.01 -13.29
CA TYR A 261 21.21 -11.79 -13.21
C TYR A 261 21.22 -13.06 -14.06
N SER A 262 21.95 -13.09 -15.19
CA SER A 262 22.07 -14.30 -16.01
C SER A 262 22.90 -15.39 -15.35
N ARG A 263 23.86 -15.04 -14.49
CA ARG A 263 24.66 -16.02 -13.74
C ARG A 263 23.91 -16.62 -12.56
N SER A 264 22.94 -15.93 -12.00
CA SER A 264 22.19 -16.39 -10.82
C SER A 264 20.96 -17.22 -11.15
N LEU A 265 20.48 -17.19 -12.39
CA LEU A 265 19.31 -17.92 -12.87
C LEU A 265 19.71 -18.80 -14.05
N TYR A 266 19.32 -20.08 -14.03
CA TYR A 266 19.46 -21.02 -15.14
C TYR A 266 18.62 -20.60 -16.36
N GLY A 267 18.82 -19.40 -16.88
CA GLY A 267 18.04 -18.89 -17.98
C GLY A 267 18.52 -17.53 -18.45
N HIS A 268 18.32 -17.27 -19.72
CA HIS A 268 18.64 -15.99 -20.33
C HIS A 268 17.76 -14.88 -19.75
N ALA A 269 18.36 -13.87 -19.11
CA ALA A 269 17.70 -12.62 -18.85
C ALA A 269 17.53 -11.92 -20.20
N ASN A 270 16.33 -12.01 -20.79
CA ASN A 270 15.95 -11.25 -21.98
C ASN A 270 15.45 -9.88 -21.60
#